data_92c028bfd02532367a20e3315132e716
#
_entry.id   92c028bfd02532367a20e3315132e716
#
_cell.length_a   1.000
_cell.length_b   1.000
_cell.length_c   1.000
_cell.angle_alpha   90.00
_cell.angle_beta   90.00
_cell.angle_gamma   90.00
#
_symmetry.space_group_name_H-M   'P 1'
#
loop_
_entity.id
_entity.type
_entity.pdbx_description
1 polymer ?
#
loop_
_entity_poly.entity_id
_entity_poly.type
_entity_poly.pdbx_seq_one_letter_code
_entity_poly.pdbx_strand_id
1 'polypeptide(L)'
;VGANLYLGSFSYIGQNVKIGDNVKIYPNCYIGDNCTIGNNTIIFAGTRIYSETIVGNHCVIHAGSIIGADGFGFAPTAEGSYNKV
;
A
#
# COMPACT_ATOMS: atom_id res chain seq x y z
N VAL A 1 1.18 6.24 12.02
CA VAL A 1 0.68 4.90 11.73
C VAL A 1 -0.39 4.54 12.73
N GLY A 2 -1.26 3.65 12.33
CA GLY A 2 -2.32 3.20 13.24
C GLY A 2 -1.87 2.05 14.12
N ALA A 3 -2.85 1.42 14.75
CA ALA A 3 -2.61 0.32 15.67
C ALA A 3 -2.35 -0.97 14.90
N ASN A 4 -1.59 -1.86 15.54
CA ASN A 4 -1.40 -3.23 15.05
C ASN A 4 -0.79 -3.31 13.65
N LEU A 5 0.17 -2.46 13.37
CA LEU A 5 0.89 -2.53 12.11
C LEU A 5 1.87 -3.68 12.13
N TYR A 6 1.82 -4.52 11.09
CA TYR A 6 2.87 -5.48 10.83
C TYR A 6 3.73 -4.97 9.69
N LEU A 7 5.00 -4.80 9.94
CA LEU A 7 5.91 -4.27 8.92
C LEU A 7 7.05 -5.26 8.74
N GLY A 8 7.10 -5.86 7.57
CA GLY A 8 8.14 -6.83 7.27
C GLY A 8 9.49 -6.20 7.04
N SER A 9 10.53 -7.04 7.10
CA SER A 9 11.90 -6.59 6.96
C SER A 9 12.18 -6.07 5.56
N PHE A 10 13.12 -5.14 5.48
CA PHE A 10 13.58 -4.59 4.20
C PHE A 10 12.50 -3.86 3.43
N SER A 11 11.46 -3.42 4.10
CA SER A 11 10.47 -2.58 3.46
C SER A 11 10.86 -1.12 3.61
N TYR A 12 10.57 -0.33 2.60
CA TYR A 12 10.83 1.10 2.62
C TYR A 12 9.52 1.84 2.71
N ILE A 13 9.43 2.71 3.69
CA ILE A 13 8.27 3.58 3.85
C ILE A 13 8.75 5.01 3.70
N GLY A 14 8.19 5.70 2.72
CA GLY A 14 8.60 7.06 2.44
C GLY A 14 8.12 8.06 3.48
N GLN A 15 8.28 9.34 3.17
CA GLN A 15 7.88 10.41 4.07
C GLN A 15 6.40 10.69 3.96
N ASN A 16 5.81 11.08 5.07
CA ASN A 16 4.41 11.49 5.13
C ASN A 16 3.44 10.40 4.69
N VAL A 17 3.81 9.15 4.89
CA VAL A 17 2.91 8.04 4.59
C VAL A 17 1.97 7.88 5.76
N LYS A 18 0.68 7.78 5.44
CA LYS A 18 -0.35 7.56 6.45
C LYS A 18 -0.82 6.12 6.36
N ILE A 19 -0.73 5.41 7.45
CA ILE A 19 -1.07 4.00 7.49
C ILE A 19 -2.15 3.82 8.55
N GLY A 20 -3.25 3.20 8.15
CA GLY A 20 -4.36 2.98 9.06
C GLY A 20 -4.11 1.85 10.05
N ASP A 21 -5.19 1.35 10.63
CA ASP A 21 -5.13 0.31 11.64
C ASP A 21 -5.10 -1.07 11.00
N ASN A 22 -4.43 -1.99 11.68
CA ASN A 22 -4.43 -3.41 11.27
C ASN A 22 -3.91 -3.63 9.86
N VAL A 23 -2.92 -2.89 9.47
CA VAL A 23 -2.31 -3.02 8.16
C VAL A 23 -1.16 -4.01 8.25
N LYS A 24 -1.05 -4.86 7.23
CA LYS A 24 0.06 -5.80 7.14
C LYS A 24 0.85 -5.50 5.89
N ILE A 25 2.13 -5.20 6.08
CA ILE A 25 3.05 -4.92 4.98
C ILE A 25 4.15 -5.97 5.05
N TYR A 26 4.17 -6.86 4.08
CA TYR A 26 5.10 -7.97 4.08
C TYR A 26 6.48 -7.50 3.61
N PRO A 27 7.51 -8.34 3.73
CA PRO A 27 8.88 -7.87 3.46
C PRO A 27 9.10 -7.38 2.05
N ASN A 28 10.10 -6.53 1.89
CA ASN A 28 10.57 -6.05 0.59
C ASN A 28 9.55 -5.22 -0.17
N CYS A 29 8.71 -4.52 0.54
CA CYS A 29 7.77 -3.60 -0.08
C CYS A 29 8.37 -2.22 -0.19
N TYR A 30 7.93 -1.47 -1.18
CA TYR A 30 8.32 -0.07 -1.33
C TYR A 30 7.06 0.77 -1.33
N ILE A 31 7.01 1.73 -0.43
CA ILE A 31 5.87 2.65 -0.35
C ILE A 31 6.43 4.05 -0.44
N GLY A 32 6.10 4.73 -1.52
CA GLY A 32 6.64 6.04 -1.79
C GLY A 32 6.06 7.11 -0.89
N ASP A 33 6.54 8.34 -1.09
CA ASP A 33 6.15 9.45 -0.24
C ASP A 33 4.69 9.83 -0.40
N ASN A 34 4.11 10.31 0.66
CA ASN A 34 2.75 10.87 0.65
C ASN A 34 1.67 9.88 0.26
N CYS A 35 1.93 8.60 0.49
CA CYS A 35 0.92 7.58 0.25
C CYS A 35 -0.01 7.47 1.44
N THR A 36 -1.20 6.96 1.19
CA THR A 36 -2.17 6.68 2.25
C THR A 36 -2.61 5.23 2.12
N ILE A 37 -2.49 4.49 3.20
CA ILE A 37 -2.88 3.09 3.25
C ILE A 37 -4.06 2.98 4.22
N GLY A 38 -5.18 2.49 3.74
CA GLY A 38 -6.36 2.39 4.57
C GLY A 38 -6.31 1.25 5.57
N ASN A 39 -7.34 1.16 6.39
CA ASN A 39 -7.41 0.17 7.46
C ASN A 39 -7.56 -1.23 6.92
N ASN A 40 -7.01 -2.19 7.63
CA ASN A 40 -7.19 -3.61 7.34
C ASN A 40 -6.74 -4.00 5.94
N THR A 41 -5.72 -3.34 5.45
CA THR A 41 -5.16 -3.60 4.14
C THR A 41 -3.97 -4.51 4.28
N ILE A 42 -3.81 -5.43 3.34
CA ILE A 42 -2.69 -6.36 3.32
C ILE A 42 -1.90 -6.14 2.05
N ILE A 43 -0.61 -5.89 2.22
CA ILE A 43 0.30 -5.66 1.11
C ILE A 43 1.33 -6.76 1.13
N PHE A 44 1.27 -7.64 0.14
CA PHE A 44 2.15 -8.80 0.11
C PHE A 44 3.54 -8.43 -0.38
N ALA A 45 4.46 -9.34 -0.20
CA ALA A 45 5.89 -9.07 -0.38
C ALA A 45 6.22 -8.58 -1.77
N GLY A 46 7.18 -7.68 -1.85
CA GLY A 46 7.70 -7.21 -3.13
C GLY A 46 6.82 -6.21 -3.84
N THR A 47 5.76 -5.76 -3.21
CA THR A 47 4.86 -4.77 -3.81
C THR A 47 5.53 -3.41 -3.84
N ARG A 48 5.28 -2.67 -4.92
CA ARG A 48 5.76 -1.31 -5.06
C ARG A 48 4.60 -0.36 -5.20
N ILE A 49 4.52 0.61 -4.30
CA ILE A 49 3.47 1.61 -4.33
C ILE A 49 4.15 2.95 -4.50
N TYR A 50 3.92 3.59 -5.64
CA TYR A 50 4.60 4.83 -5.94
C TYR A 50 4.01 5.99 -5.17
N SER A 51 4.70 7.10 -5.19
CA SER A 51 4.34 8.28 -4.39
C SER A 51 2.92 8.75 -4.67
N GLU A 52 2.29 9.25 -3.63
CA GLU A 52 0.98 9.91 -3.70
C GLU A 52 -0.15 8.99 -4.12
N THR A 53 0.01 7.71 -3.86
CA THR A 53 -1.02 6.73 -4.11
C THR A 53 -1.90 6.58 -2.88
N ILE A 54 -3.19 6.42 -3.10
CA ILE A 54 -4.14 6.17 -2.02
C ILE A 54 -4.67 4.77 -2.16
N VAL A 55 -4.43 3.97 -1.13
CA VAL A 55 -4.93 2.60 -1.04
C VAL A 55 -6.08 2.60 -0.04
N GLY A 56 -7.23 2.09 -0.45
CA GLY A 56 -8.41 2.11 0.40
C GLY A 56 -8.35 1.10 1.52
N ASN A 57 -9.46 1.00 2.23
CA ASN A 57 -9.60 0.04 3.32
C ASN A 57 -9.85 -1.36 2.79
N HIS A 58 -9.43 -2.35 3.55
CA HIS A 58 -9.70 -3.75 3.24
C HIS A 58 -9.20 -4.19 1.88
N CYS A 59 -8.12 -3.59 1.41
CA CYS A 59 -7.53 -3.97 0.14
C CYS A 59 -6.54 -5.10 0.35
N VAL A 60 -6.38 -5.91 -0.68
CA VAL A 60 -5.35 -6.94 -0.71
C VAL A 60 -4.53 -6.70 -1.95
N ILE A 61 -3.24 -6.43 -1.78
CA ILE A 61 -2.34 -6.16 -2.89
C ILE A 61 -1.38 -7.32 -2.97
N HIS A 62 -1.46 -8.04 -4.09
CA HIS A 62 -0.70 -9.26 -4.26
C HIS A 62 0.77 -9.00 -4.49
N ALA A 63 1.57 -10.02 -4.22
CA ALA A 63 3.02 -9.91 -4.31
C ALA A 63 3.45 -9.44 -5.68
N GLY A 64 4.44 -8.57 -5.69
CA GLY A 64 5.01 -8.07 -6.93
C GLY A 64 4.18 -7.04 -7.67
N SER A 65 3.07 -6.61 -7.12
CA SER A 65 2.24 -5.62 -7.78
C SER A 65 2.93 -4.26 -7.83
N ILE A 66 2.61 -3.50 -8.86
CA ILE A 66 3.11 -2.13 -9.01
C ILE A 66 1.91 -1.22 -9.14
N ILE A 67 1.79 -0.27 -8.24
CA ILE A 67 0.59 0.56 -8.14
C ILE A 67 1.00 2.01 -8.18
N GLY A 68 0.26 2.79 -8.97
CA GLY A 68 0.44 4.23 -9.00
C GLY A 68 1.53 4.72 -9.92
N ALA A 69 2.06 3.85 -10.76
CA ALA A 69 3.10 4.26 -11.68
C ALA A 69 2.57 5.37 -12.58
N ASP A 70 3.46 6.27 -12.95
CA ASP A 70 3.14 7.39 -13.84
C ASP A 70 2.07 8.31 -13.27
N GLY A 71 1.92 8.30 -11.97
CA GLY A 71 1.06 9.27 -11.33
C GLY A 71 -0.41 9.03 -11.47
N PHE A 72 -0.81 7.87 -11.86
CA PHE A 72 -2.24 7.61 -11.93
C PHE A 72 -2.93 7.67 -10.59
N GLY A 73 -2.27 7.24 -9.58
CA GLY A 73 -2.74 7.54 -8.24
C GLY A 73 -3.95 6.80 -7.78
N PHE A 74 -4.25 5.64 -8.31
CA PHE A 74 -5.33 4.88 -7.75
C PHE A 74 -4.91 3.44 -7.56
N ALA A 75 -5.71 2.73 -6.82
CA ALA A 75 -5.38 1.39 -6.43
C ALA A 75 -6.64 0.54 -6.39
N PRO A 76 -6.49 -0.77 -6.34
CA PRO A 76 -7.65 -1.63 -6.20
C PRO A 76 -8.44 -1.27 -4.96
N THR A 77 -9.74 -1.36 -5.07
CA THR A 77 -10.61 -1.14 -3.93
C THR A 77 -10.92 -2.47 -3.29
N ALA A 78 -11.56 -2.40 -2.14
CA ALA A 78 -11.95 -3.60 -1.46
C ALA A 78 -12.92 -4.46 -2.27
N GLU A 79 -13.66 -3.84 -3.14
CA GLU A 79 -14.56 -4.60 -3.99
C GLU A 79 -13.85 -5.31 -5.12
N GLY A 80 -12.58 -5.11 -5.22
CA GLY A 80 -11.84 -5.72 -6.30
C GLY A 80 -11.98 -4.97 -7.61
N SER A 81 -12.77 -3.96 -7.63
CA SER A 81 -12.94 -3.15 -8.80
C SER A 81 -11.89 -2.07 -8.78
N TYR A 82 -11.17 -1.96 -9.81
CA TYR A 82 -10.20 -0.89 -9.88
C TYR A 82 -9.93 -0.62 -11.33
N ASN A 83 -9.47 0.56 -11.57
CA ASN A 83 -9.07 0.91 -12.91
C ASN A 83 -7.66 0.51 -13.08
N LYS A 84 -7.37 -0.01 -14.21
CA LYS A 84 -6.01 -0.33 -14.44
C LYS A 84 -5.18 0.91 -14.48
N VAL A 85 -4.01 0.75 -14.18
CA VAL A 85 -3.07 1.84 -14.17
C VAL A 85 -2.20 1.81 -15.39
#